data_65e3f7c13d8081f651e56af28afc3a9e
#
_entry.id   65e3f7c13d8081f651e56af28afc3a9e
#
_cell.length_a   1.000
_cell.length_b   1.000
_cell.length_c   1.000
_cell.angle_alpha   90.00
_cell.angle_beta   90.00
_cell.angle_gamma   90.00
#
_symmetry.space_group_name_H-M   'P 1'
#
loop_
_entity.id
_entity.type
_entity.pdbx_description
1 polymer ?
#
loop_
_entity_poly.entity_id
_entity_poly.type
_entity_poly.pdbx_seq_one_letter_code
_entity_poly.pdbx_strand_id
1 'polypeptide(L)'
;VMVSDVPNMAMIIGYINASWTLKVDIAAEYICRLVNHMDKNGYDEVIAPSDQAEFLQDTVMGGLTAGYIARAADVMPKQGRHAPWKVTNNYLADRKDLKEAKFNDGILQFHKRDEKLKLKPKLVS
;
A
#
# COMPACT_ATOMS: atom_id res chain seq x y z
N VAL A 1 -1.00 2.63 2.33
CA VAL A 1 0.33 2.20 2.76
C VAL A 1 1.10 1.57 1.60
N MET A 2 0.53 0.57 0.91
CA MET A 2 1.21 -0.04 -0.24
C MET A 2 1.04 0.80 -1.51
N VAL A 3 2.08 0.82 -2.35
CA VAL A 3 2.03 1.43 -3.68
C VAL A 3 1.64 0.36 -4.69
N SER A 4 0.63 0.66 -5.52
CA SER A 4 0.11 -0.32 -6.48
C SER A 4 1.11 -0.65 -7.58
N ASP A 5 1.17 -1.93 -7.93
CA ASP A 5 1.95 -2.49 -9.04
C ASP A 5 3.48 -2.26 -8.94
N VAL A 6 3.94 -1.74 -7.80
CA VAL A 6 5.37 -1.57 -7.53
C VAL A 6 5.82 -2.59 -6.49
N PRO A 7 6.69 -3.55 -6.87
CA PRO A 7 7.15 -4.57 -5.95
C PRO A 7 7.86 -3.99 -4.72
N ASN A 8 7.55 -4.53 -3.54
CA ASN A 8 8.22 -4.21 -2.28
C ASN A 8 8.20 -2.72 -1.91
N MET A 9 7.21 -1.96 -2.39
CA MET A 9 7.14 -0.54 -2.13
C MET A 9 5.95 -0.18 -1.25
N ALA A 10 6.25 0.48 -0.14
CA ALA A 10 5.27 1.08 0.74
C ALA A 10 5.55 2.58 0.91
N MET A 11 4.49 3.37 1.05
CA MET A 11 4.57 4.80 1.30
C MET A 11 3.77 5.15 2.55
N ILE A 12 4.37 5.94 3.43
CA ILE A 12 3.73 6.41 4.64
C ILE A 12 3.41 7.90 4.48
N ILE A 13 2.12 8.21 4.54
CA ILE A 13 1.62 9.58 4.56
C ILE A 13 0.90 9.78 5.90
N GLY A 14 1.28 10.82 6.61
CA GLY A 14 0.68 11.15 7.91
C GLY A 14 -0.72 11.74 7.80
N TYR A 15 -1.32 12.04 8.95
CA TYR A 15 -2.62 12.70 8.99
C TYR A 15 -2.51 14.18 8.66
N ILE A 16 -3.54 14.71 8.02
CA ILE A 16 -3.67 16.15 7.76
C ILE A 16 -4.37 16.90 8.91
N ASN A 17 -5.09 16.16 9.75
CA ASN A 17 -5.91 16.69 10.85
C ASN A 17 -5.49 16.18 12.24
N ALA A 18 -4.37 15.48 12.33
CA ALA A 18 -3.83 14.95 13.57
C ALA A 18 -2.30 14.84 13.50
N SER A 19 -1.68 14.36 14.58
CA SER A 19 -0.23 14.16 14.59
C SER A 19 0.21 13.20 13.48
N TRP A 20 1.17 13.62 12.70
CA TRP A 20 1.79 12.83 11.63
C TRP A 20 2.35 11.48 12.14
N THR A 21 2.96 11.50 13.33
CA THR A 21 3.59 10.33 13.93
C THR A 21 2.61 9.21 14.27
N LEU A 22 1.35 9.53 14.57
CA LEU A 22 0.33 8.51 14.82
C LEU A 22 0.12 7.58 13.62
N LYS A 23 0.12 8.13 12.39
CA LYS A 23 -0.01 7.34 11.17
C LYS A 23 1.27 6.58 10.87
N VAL A 24 2.42 7.21 11.06
CA VAL A 24 3.73 6.57 10.86
C VAL A 24 3.85 5.32 11.71
N ASP A 25 3.47 5.39 12.97
CA ASP A 25 3.57 4.29 13.93
C ASP A 25 2.74 3.07 13.49
N ILE A 26 1.45 3.25 13.22
CA ILE A 26 0.59 2.14 12.79
C ILE A 26 0.95 1.59 11.41
N ALA A 27 1.43 2.42 10.50
CA ALA A 27 1.89 1.99 9.19
C ALA A 27 3.21 1.21 9.28
N ALA A 28 4.14 1.63 10.14
CA ALA A 28 5.37 0.91 10.42
C ALA A 28 5.09 -0.47 11.03
N GLU A 29 4.18 -0.56 11.99
CA GLU A 29 3.75 -1.85 12.57
C GLU A 29 3.18 -2.79 11.49
N TYR A 30 2.36 -2.27 10.59
CA TYR A 30 1.83 -3.04 9.45
C TYR A 30 2.96 -3.54 8.54
N ILE A 31 3.91 -2.68 8.17
CA ILE A 31 5.04 -3.04 7.31
C ILE A 31 5.93 -4.10 7.98
N CYS A 32 6.24 -3.95 9.26
CA CYS A 32 7.01 -4.94 10.00
C CYS A 32 6.33 -6.32 10.02
N ARG A 33 5.02 -6.36 10.22
CA ARG A 33 4.25 -7.61 10.15
C ARG A 33 4.26 -8.22 8.75
N LEU A 34 4.18 -7.38 7.72
CA LEU A 34 4.26 -7.81 6.33
C LEU A 34 5.62 -8.44 6.02
N VAL A 35 6.72 -7.79 6.40
CA VAL A 35 8.08 -8.31 6.22
C VAL A 35 8.26 -9.63 6.98
N ASN A 36 7.82 -9.71 8.23
CA ASN A 36 7.87 -10.94 9.00
C ASN A 36 7.05 -12.08 8.36
N HIS A 37 5.91 -11.76 7.76
CA HIS A 37 5.12 -12.73 7.00
C HIS A 37 5.88 -13.22 5.76
N MET A 38 6.54 -12.32 5.03
CA MET A 38 7.36 -12.68 3.88
C MET A 38 8.53 -13.59 4.29
N ASP A 39 9.28 -13.22 5.30
CA ASP A 39 10.42 -14.01 5.80
C ASP A 39 9.98 -15.41 6.24
N LYS A 40 8.91 -15.51 7.01
CA LYS A 40 8.37 -16.78 7.51
C LYS A 40 7.96 -17.73 6.39
N ASN A 41 7.49 -17.21 5.26
CA ASN A 41 7.00 -17.99 4.13
C ASN A 41 8.00 -18.09 2.97
N GLY A 42 9.17 -17.45 3.10
CA GLY A 42 10.22 -17.45 2.07
C GLY A 42 9.82 -16.68 0.82
N TYR A 43 9.06 -15.60 0.98
CA TYR A 43 8.71 -14.70 -0.12
C TYR A 43 9.75 -13.59 -0.27
N ASP A 44 10.16 -13.32 -1.51
CA ASP A 44 11.12 -12.27 -1.86
C ASP A 44 10.43 -11.00 -2.38
N GLU A 45 9.18 -11.12 -2.74
CA GLU A 45 8.41 -10.03 -3.34
C GLU A 45 6.97 -10.02 -2.88
N VAL A 46 6.48 -8.82 -2.65
CA VAL A 46 5.05 -8.53 -2.47
C VAL A 46 4.61 -7.43 -3.42
N ILE A 47 3.48 -7.62 -4.07
CA ILE A 47 2.83 -6.63 -4.92
C ILE A 47 1.41 -6.40 -4.42
N ALA A 48 1.01 -5.13 -4.39
CA ALA A 48 -0.37 -4.71 -4.18
C ALA A 48 -0.99 -4.41 -5.56
N PRO A 49 -1.71 -5.35 -6.18
CA PRO A 49 -2.18 -5.18 -7.55
C PRO A 49 -3.27 -4.11 -7.65
N SER A 50 -3.18 -3.25 -8.65
CA SER A 50 -4.09 -2.10 -8.82
C SER A 50 -5.54 -2.49 -9.10
N ASP A 51 -5.78 -3.65 -9.69
CA ASP A 51 -7.11 -4.19 -9.94
C ASP A 51 -7.90 -4.51 -8.67
N GLN A 52 -7.21 -4.71 -7.54
CA GLN A 52 -7.80 -4.97 -6.23
C GLN A 52 -8.12 -3.67 -5.46
N ALA A 53 -7.61 -2.52 -5.88
CA ALA A 53 -7.65 -1.29 -5.10
C ALA A 53 -9.01 -0.57 -5.17
N GLU A 54 -9.79 -0.76 -6.24
CA GLU A 54 -11.00 0.02 -6.52
C GLU A 54 -10.74 1.51 -6.34
N PHE A 55 -9.87 2.08 -7.18
CA PHE A 55 -9.42 3.47 -7.03
C PHE A 55 -10.57 4.47 -7.07
N LEU A 56 -10.49 5.45 -6.16
CA LEU A 56 -11.38 6.58 -6.10
C LEU A 56 -10.81 7.75 -6.93
N GLN A 57 -11.67 8.72 -7.26
CA GLN A 57 -11.20 9.95 -7.91
C GLN A 57 -10.36 10.81 -6.95
N ASP A 58 -10.59 10.67 -5.64
CA ASP A 58 -9.86 11.42 -4.62
C ASP A 58 -8.39 10.99 -4.54
N THR A 59 -7.52 11.97 -4.35
CA THR A 59 -6.10 11.74 -4.08
C THR A 59 -5.86 11.39 -2.62
N VAL A 60 -4.67 10.84 -2.32
CA VAL A 60 -4.25 10.55 -0.94
C VAL A 60 -4.17 11.79 -0.05
N MET A 61 -4.15 12.99 -0.64
CA MET A 61 -4.19 14.28 0.05
C MET A 61 -5.56 14.94 -0.02
N GLY A 62 -6.61 14.18 -0.38
CA GLY A 62 -7.99 14.66 -0.42
C GLY A 62 -8.41 15.31 0.90
N GLY A 63 -9.04 16.48 0.81
CA GLY A 63 -9.39 17.29 1.97
C GLY A 63 -8.44 18.46 2.25
N LEU A 64 -7.26 18.54 1.62
CA LEU A 64 -6.43 19.73 1.61
C LEU A 64 -6.82 20.63 0.44
N THR A 65 -7.11 21.91 0.76
CA THR A 65 -7.58 22.91 -0.22
C THR A 65 -6.45 23.78 -0.77
N ALA A 66 -5.19 23.49 -0.43
CA ALA A 66 -4.06 24.29 -0.90
C ALA A 66 -3.93 24.25 -2.43
N GLY A 67 -3.76 25.40 -3.06
CA GLY A 67 -3.75 25.53 -4.53
C GLY A 67 -2.69 24.70 -5.25
N TYR A 68 -1.55 24.42 -4.61
CA TYR A 68 -0.53 23.54 -5.19
C TYR A 68 -0.97 22.08 -5.23
N ILE A 69 -1.77 21.62 -4.27
CA ILE A 69 -2.34 20.27 -4.26
C ILE A 69 -3.37 20.12 -5.37
N ALA A 70 -4.24 21.12 -5.54
CA ALA A 70 -5.22 21.11 -6.63
C ALA A 70 -4.54 21.04 -8.01
N ARG A 71 -3.43 21.77 -8.20
CA ARG A 71 -2.64 21.71 -9.45
C ARG A 71 -1.93 20.39 -9.68
N ALA A 72 -1.61 19.67 -8.61
CA ALA A 72 -0.93 18.36 -8.69
C ALA A 72 -1.89 17.16 -8.67
N ALA A 73 -3.21 17.39 -8.61
CA ALA A 73 -4.20 16.32 -8.42
C ALA A 73 -4.11 15.20 -9.48
N ASP A 74 -3.75 15.55 -10.71
CA ASP A 74 -3.65 14.56 -11.80
C ASP A 74 -2.44 13.63 -11.68
N VAL A 75 -1.37 14.10 -11.02
CA VAL A 75 -0.13 13.33 -10.82
C VAL A 75 0.01 12.76 -9.42
N MET A 76 -0.88 13.13 -8.50
CA MET A 76 -0.88 12.58 -7.15
C MET A 76 -1.44 11.17 -7.11
N PRO A 77 -0.91 10.30 -6.22
CA PRO A 77 -1.48 8.99 -6.00
C PRO A 77 -2.95 9.07 -5.61
N LYS A 78 -3.75 8.21 -6.22
CA LYS A 78 -5.17 8.05 -5.87
C LYS A 78 -5.29 7.12 -4.65
N GLN A 79 -6.32 7.34 -3.85
CA GLN A 79 -6.65 6.40 -2.78
C GLN A 79 -7.56 5.28 -3.30
N GLY A 80 -7.47 4.12 -2.66
CA GLY A 80 -8.35 3.00 -2.92
C GLY A 80 -9.47 2.90 -1.89
N ARG A 81 -10.46 2.08 -2.20
CA ARG A 81 -11.63 1.86 -1.33
C ARG A 81 -11.30 1.01 -0.11
N HIS A 82 -10.30 0.15 -0.20
CA HIS A 82 -9.91 -0.81 0.83
C HIS A 82 -8.47 -0.62 1.28
N ALA A 83 -8.13 -1.16 2.48
CA ALA A 83 -6.74 -1.32 2.88
C ALA A 83 -6.03 -2.29 1.91
N PRO A 84 -4.75 -2.10 1.59
CA PRO A 84 -3.82 -1.10 2.11
C PRO A 84 -3.82 0.25 1.37
N TRP A 85 -4.74 0.50 0.45
CA TRP A 85 -4.80 1.72 -0.38
C TRP A 85 -5.70 2.82 0.18
N LYS A 86 -6.59 2.47 1.11
CA LYS A 86 -7.51 3.41 1.74
C LYS A 86 -6.76 4.40 2.63
N VAL A 87 -7.10 5.66 2.51
CA VAL A 87 -6.63 6.73 3.38
C VAL A 87 -7.83 7.27 4.14
N THR A 88 -7.84 7.08 5.45
CA THR A 88 -8.79 7.73 6.34
C THR A 88 -8.06 8.75 7.20
N ASN A 89 -8.68 9.88 7.49
CA ASN A 89 -8.16 10.84 8.46
C ASN A 89 -8.71 10.54 9.88
N ASN A 90 -8.82 9.24 10.19
CA ASN A 90 -9.33 8.74 11.46
C ASN A 90 -8.39 7.68 12.02
N TYR A 91 -7.66 8.05 13.08
CA TYR A 91 -6.67 7.17 13.70
C TYR A 91 -7.23 5.84 14.19
N LEU A 92 -8.42 5.85 14.83
CA LEU A 92 -9.00 4.63 15.38
C LEU A 92 -9.43 3.65 14.28
N ALA A 93 -9.99 4.16 13.19
CA ALA A 93 -10.36 3.36 12.03
C ALA A 93 -9.12 2.78 11.34
N ASP A 94 -8.12 3.60 11.07
CA ASP A 94 -6.87 3.15 10.45
C ASP A 94 -6.12 2.13 11.30
N ARG A 95 -6.06 2.38 12.62
CA ARG A 95 -5.42 1.47 13.55
C ARG A 95 -6.10 0.11 13.52
N LYS A 96 -7.43 0.07 13.50
CA LYS A 96 -8.19 -1.18 13.38
C LYS A 96 -7.90 -1.87 12.04
N ASP A 97 -8.09 -1.18 10.93
CA ASP A 97 -7.93 -1.73 9.58
C ASP A 97 -6.52 -2.29 9.35
N LEU A 98 -5.49 -1.55 9.78
CA LEU A 98 -4.09 -1.98 9.60
C LEU A 98 -3.68 -3.09 10.57
N LYS A 99 -4.17 -3.09 11.82
CA LYS A 99 -3.87 -4.17 12.79
C LYS A 99 -4.57 -5.48 12.44
N GLU A 100 -5.79 -5.41 11.96
CA GLU A 100 -6.59 -6.58 11.60
C GLU A 100 -6.29 -7.09 10.18
N ALA A 101 -5.53 -6.33 9.37
CA ALA A 101 -5.15 -6.73 8.03
C ALA A 101 -4.44 -8.09 8.02
N LYS A 102 -4.96 -8.99 7.19
CA LYS A 102 -4.40 -10.33 6.95
C LYS A 102 -3.62 -10.30 5.64
N PHE A 103 -2.58 -11.14 5.56
CA PHE A 103 -1.75 -11.24 4.36
C PHE A 103 -2.05 -12.49 3.52
N ASN A 104 -3.04 -13.27 3.92
CA ASN A 104 -3.49 -14.48 3.23
C ASN A 104 -4.92 -14.36 2.69
N ASP A 105 -5.43 -13.14 2.53
CA ASP A 105 -6.76 -12.85 2.02
C ASP A 105 -6.84 -12.71 0.49
N GLY A 106 -5.69 -12.80 -0.19
CA GLY A 106 -5.59 -12.70 -1.64
C GLY A 106 -5.50 -11.26 -2.18
N ILE A 107 -5.51 -10.24 -1.30
CA ILE A 107 -5.38 -8.83 -1.71
C ILE A 107 -3.95 -8.54 -2.16
N LEU A 108 -2.96 -9.03 -1.41
CA LEU A 108 -1.54 -8.91 -1.77
C LEU A 108 -1.08 -10.17 -2.49
N GLN A 109 -0.26 -10.01 -3.51
CA GLN A 109 0.38 -11.10 -4.24
C GLN A 109 1.82 -11.26 -3.76
N PHE A 110 2.21 -12.50 -3.45
CA PHE A 110 3.53 -12.83 -2.95
C PHE A 110 4.24 -13.76 -3.93
N HIS A 111 5.53 -13.52 -4.17
CA HIS A 111 6.34 -14.31 -5.09
C HIS A 111 7.68 -14.69 -4.46
N LYS A 112 8.18 -15.87 -4.88
CA LYS A 112 9.54 -16.33 -4.59
C LYS A 112 10.44 -16.06 -5.81
N ARG A 113 11.69 -15.73 -5.57
CA ARG A 113 12.66 -15.41 -6.65
C ARG A 113 12.76 -16.54 -7.70
N ASP A 114 12.76 -17.77 -7.26
CA ASP A 114 12.91 -18.93 -8.15
C ASP A 114 11.70 -19.14 -9.08
N GLU A 115 10.51 -18.71 -8.68
CA GLU A 115 9.30 -18.77 -9.50
C GLU A 115 9.35 -17.74 -10.64
N LYS A 116 9.93 -16.56 -10.40
CA LYS A 116 10.11 -15.52 -11.42
C LYS A 116 11.10 -15.91 -12.50
N LEU A 117 12.15 -16.63 -12.14
CA LEU A 117 13.14 -17.13 -13.11
C LEU A 117 12.52 -18.15 -14.10
N LYS A 118 11.51 -18.87 -13.66
CA LYS A 118 10.77 -19.83 -14.53
C LYS A 118 9.76 -19.14 -15.46
N LEU A 119 9.31 -17.92 -15.10
CA LEU A 119 8.33 -17.15 -15.87
C LEU A 119 8.95 -16.21 -16.92
N LYS A 120 10.28 -16.04 -16.94
CA LYS A 120 10.93 -15.30 -18.03
C LYS A 120 10.77 -16.11 -19.31
N PRO A 121 10.11 -15.57 -20.36
CA PRO A 121 10.10 -16.23 -21.66
C PRO A 121 11.55 -16.42 -22.10
N LYS A 122 11.91 -17.65 -22.51
CA LYS A 122 13.17 -17.87 -23.22
C LYS A 122 13.14 -16.92 -24.40
N LEU A 123 13.96 -15.88 -24.36
CA LEU A 123 14.26 -15.09 -25.55
C LEU A 123 14.81 -16.10 -26.56
N VAL A 124 14.00 -16.41 -27.55
CA VAL A 124 14.43 -17.19 -28.72
C VAL A 124 15.45 -16.30 -29.42
N SER A 125 16.68 -16.71 -29.34
CA SER A 125 17.77 -16.18 -30.12
C SER A 125 17.55 -16.45 -31.60
#